data_3b1b944b84d928e6247907097344a05e
#
_entry.id   3b1b944b84d928e6247907097344a05e
#
_cell.length_a   1.000
_cell.length_b   1.000
_cell.length_c   1.000
_cell.angle_alpha   90.00
_cell.angle_beta   90.00
_cell.angle_gamma   90.00
#
_symmetry.space_group_name_H-M   'P 1'
#
loop_
_entity.id
_entity.type
_entity.pdbx_description
1 polymer ?
#
loop_
_entity_poly.entity_id
_entity_poly.type
_entity_poly.pdbx_seq_one_letter_code
_entity_poly.pdbx_strand_id
1 'polypeptide(L)'
;MKIFLAIVAVPVVAALILAALILWPVADKPAPFASITDPFASVDFSTMPGIEFTDARDGVGIAFRRYEAQDPRAAALLLHGSSADSQSMHPLALALAASGVSTYAIDIRGHGASGLRGDVAHIGQPAEDVEDFLAVIQGQDPRLPVSLIGFSSGGGLALNAAGQGHAPDIARLILVSPMLGVNAKSSTADNPNAAERAWAYPDIPRIIGLSILNGFGFHGLDHLPVIVFAAGDSPNLTPVYSHRLLVSMNPQDTDSLLKAADAPITLLAGDKDEVFASHAYAETVHATQPQADVALLPGLGHVAMTLDPAALEAIAAVIPRNAELALR
;
A
#
# COMPACT_ATOMS: atom_id res chain seq x y z
N MET A 1 18.25 7.43 -50.66
CA MET A 1 18.19 6.00 -50.23
C MET A 1 18.70 5.78 -48.83
N LYS A 2 19.91 6.24 -48.40
CA LYS A 2 20.39 6.04 -47.01
C LYS A 2 19.55 6.71 -45.93
N ILE A 3 19.07 7.96 -46.17
CA ILE A 3 18.22 8.70 -45.23
C ILE A 3 16.85 8.03 -45.10
N PHE A 4 16.26 7.55 -46.21
CA PHE A 4 14.97 6.86 -46.19
C PHE A 4 15.07 5.50 -45.45
N LEU A 5 16.19 4.78 -45.62
CA LEU A 5 16.47 3.53 -44.90
C LEU A 5 16.57 3.77 -43.39
N ALA A 6 17.23 4.87 -42.97
CA ALA A 6 17.33 5.25 -41.55
C ALA A 6 15.97 5.65 -40.92
N ILE A 7 15.13 6.36 -41.66
CA ILE A 7 13.79 6.78 -41.19
C ILE A 7 12.91 5.57 -40.93
N VAL A 8 13.02 4.48 -41.67
CA VAL A 8 12.25 3.25 -41.47
C VAL A 8 12.91 2.31 -40.47
N ALA A 9 14.22 2.21 -40.46
CA ALA A 9 14.98 1.26 -39.63
C ALA A 9 14.87 1.63 -38.11
N VAL A 10 14.95 2.93 -37.75
CA VAL A 10 14.93 3.38 -36.36
C VAL A 10 13.65 2.99 -35.66
N PRO A 11 12.41 3.30 -36.14
CA PRO A 11 11.19 2.90 -35.47
C PRO A 11 11.00 1.38 -35.45
N VAL A 12 11.44 0.65 -36.43
CA VAL A 12 11.38 -0.84 -36.43
C VAL A 12 12.27 -1.42 -35.32
N VAL A 13 13.50 -0.94 -35.22
CA VAL A 13 14.41 -1.37 -34.13
C VAL A 13 13.84 -1.00 -32.75
N ALA A 14 13.32 0.22 -32.60
CA ALA A 14 12.67 0.63 -31.34
C ALA A 14 11.48 -0.26 -30.96
N ALA A 15 10.64 -0.60 -31.94
CA ALA A 15 9.51 -1.52 -31.73
C ALA A 15 9.97 -2.93 -31.34
N LEU A 16 11.04 -3.44 -31.94
CA LEU A 16 11.61 -4.75 -31.59
C LEU A 16 12.22 -4.75 -30.19
N ILE A 17 12.91 -3.69 -29.79
CA ILE A 17 13.42 -3.53 -28.43
C ILE A 17 12.27 -3.51 -27.44
N LEU A 18 11.23 -2.72 -27.70
CA LEU A 18 10.06 -2.60 -26.85
C LEU A 18 9.35 -3.96 -26.72
N ALA A 19 9.17 -4.68 -27.82
CA ALA A 19 8.59 -6.02 -27.80
C ALA A 19 9.46 -7.00 -26.98
N ALA A 20 10.78 -6.95 -27.10
CA ALA A 20 11.69 -7.77 -26.31
C ALA A 20 11.60 -7.47 -24.82
N LEU A 21 11.47 -6.20 -24.41
CA LEU A 21 11.25 -5.81 -23.02
C LEU A 21 9.92 -6.36 -22.49
N ILE A 22 8.83 -6.22 -23.24
CA ILE A 22 7.49 -6.64 -22.81
C ILE A 22 7.35 -8.17 -22.77
N LEU A 23 7.97 -8.87 -23.70
CA LEU A 23 7.95 -10.33 -23.79
C LEU A 23 9.02 -11.01 -22.92
N TRP A 24 9.78 -10.23 -22.11
CA TRP A 24 10.74 -10.80 -21.19
C TRP A 24 10.04 -11.80 -20.25
N PRO A 25 10.62 -12.97 -19.98
CA PRO A 25 10.00 -13.97 -19.13
C PRO A 25 9.88 -13.44 -17.69
N VAL A 26 8.69 -13.63 -17.09
CA VAL A 26 8.46 -13.33 -15.67
C VAL A 26 9.30 -14.30 -14.82
N ALA A 27 9.77 -13.83 -13.68
CA ALA A 27 10.51 -14.65 -12.73
C ALA A 27 9.68 -15.88 -12.31
N ASP A 28 10.35 -17.00 -12.10
CA ASP A 28 9.75 -18.17 -11.50
C ASP A 28 9.25 -17.85 -10.08
N LYS A 29 8.23 -18.61 -9.60
CA LYS A 29 7.67 -18.43 -8.27
C LYS A 29 8.76 -18.63 -7.20
N PRO A 30 9.10 -17.60 -6.41
CA PRO A 30 10.13 -17.72 -5.38
C PRO A 30 9.64 -18.56 -4.21
N ALA A 31 10.57 -19.16 -3.46
CA ALA A 31 10.23 -19.82 -2.22
C ALA A 31 9.70 -18.80 -1.19
N PRO A 32 8.80 -19.21 -0.26
CA PRO A 32 8.22 -18.34 0.74
C PRO A 32 9.27 -17.53 1.52
N PHE A 33 8.95 -16.29 1.86
CA PHE A 33 9.80 -15.40 2.63
C PHE A 33 9.37 -15.42 4.11
N ALA A 34 10.03 -16.24 4.90
CA ALA A 34 9.65 -16.57 6.26
C ALA A 34 9.48 -15.36 7.18
N SER A 35 10.34 -14.33 7.08
CA SER A 35 10.22 -13.13 7.94
C SER A 35 8.92 -12.35 7.74
N ILE A 36 8.25 -12.52 6.59
CA ILE A 36 6.96 -11.90 6.30
C ILE A 36 5.80 -12.84 6.65
N THR A 37 5.93 -14.16 6.40
CA THR A 37 4.81 -15.10 6.53
C THR A 37 4.72 -15.76 7.91
N ASP A 38 5.85 -16.12 8.52
CA ASP A 38 5.87 -16.89 9.75
C ASP A 38 5.35 -16.17 10.99
N PRO A 39 5.52 -14.82 11.16
CA PRO A 39 4.97 -14.11 12.30
C PRO A 39 3.46 -14.25 12.45
N PHE A 40 2.73 -14.42 11.35
CA PHE A 40 1.28 -14.63 11.38
C PHE A 40 0.84 -16.00 11.87
N ALA A 41 1.72 -17.00 11.91
CA ALA A 41 1.40 -18.33 12.40
C ALA A 41 1.02 -18.37 13.90
N SER A 42 1.46 -17.37 14.67
CA SER A 42 1.15 -17.23 16.09
C SER A 42 -0.08 -16.34 16.39
N VAL A 43 -0.69 -15.75 15.38
CA VAL A 43 -1.84 -14.86 15.54
C VAL A 43 -3.11 -15.68 15.79
N ASP A 44 -3.87 -15.32 16.83
CA ASP A 44 -5.20 -15.86 17.07
C ASP A 44 -6.25 -15.16 16.21
N PHE A 45 -6.73 -15.85 15.20
CA PHE A 45 -7.80 -15.38 14.31
C PHE A 45 -9.20 -15.79 14.76
N SER A 46 -9.38 -16.42 15.93
CA SER A 46 -10.67 -16.93 16.39
C SER A 46 -11.72 -15.85 16.61
N THR A 47 -11.29 -14.62 16.90
CA THR A 47 -12.14 -13.44 17.09
C THR A 47 -12.26 -12.54 15.87
N MET A 48 -11.70 -12.97 14.73
CA MET A 48 -11.73 -12.18 13.50
C MET A 48 -13.16 -12.08 12.96
N PRO A 49 -13.67 -10.86 12.67
CA PRO A 49 -14.99 -10.68 12.08
C PRO A 49 -15.11 -11.33 10.70
N GLY A 50 -16.34 -11.69 10.34
CA GLY A 50 -16.67 -12.13 8.98
C GLY A 50 -16.40 -11.03 7.95
N ILE A 51 -16.34 -11.43 6.67
CA ILE A 51 -16.23 -10.49 5.55
C ILE A 51 -17.60 -9.87 5.30
N GLU A 52 -17.62 -8.55 5.15
CA GLU A 52 -18.73 -7.74 4.64
C GLU A 52 -18.33 -7.18 3.27
N PHE A 53 -19.29 -6.65 2.51
CA PHE A 53 -19.05 -6.02 1.22
C PHE A 53 -19.73 -4.65 1.14
N THR A 54 -19.10 -3.72 0.43
CA THR A 54 -19.69 -2.47 -0.04
C THR A 54 -19.39 -2.30 -1.52
N ASP A 55 -20.31 -1.70 -2.28
CA ASP A 55 -20.08 -1.47 -3.69
C ASP A 55 -19.22 -0.24 -3.91
N ALA A 56 -18.17 -0.38 -4.72
CA ALA A 56 -17.42 0.75 -5.26
C ALA A 56 -18.25 1.44 -6.38
N ARG A 57 -17.82 2.61 -6.83
CA ARG A 57 -18.48 3.42 -7.88
C ARG A 57 -18.74 2.68 -9.20
N ASP A 58 -17.99 1.64 -9.48
CA ASP A 58 -18.14 0.78 -10.67
C ASP A 58 -19.02 -0.46 -10.41
N GLY A 59 -19.60 -0.60 -9.22
CA GLY A 59 -20.47 -1.70 -8.81
C GLY A 59 -19.71 -2.98 -8.42
N VAL A 60 -18.38 -2.96 -8.36
CA VAL A 60 -17.60 -4.09 -7.83
C VAL A 60 -17.62 -4.06 -6.31
N GLY A 61 -17.98 -5.19 -5.70
CA GLY A 61 -17.94 -5.33 -4.24
C GLY A 61 -16.52 -5.27 -3.69
N ILE A 62 -16.27 -4.35 -2.75
CA ILE A 62 -15.06 -4.27 -1.95
C ILE A 62 -15.31 -4.98 -0.63
N ALA A 63 -14.55 -6.04 -0.38
CA ALA A 63 -14.61 -6.84 0.83
C ALA A 63 -13.89 -6.11 1.97
N PHE A 64 -14.43 -6.21 3.17
CA PHE A 64 -13.83 -5.63 4.37
C PHE A 64 -14.22 -6.39 5.64
N ARG A 65 -13.49 -6.14 6.72
CA ARG A 65 -13.82 -6.58 8.06
C ARG A 65 -14.00 -5.37 8.96
N ARG A 66 -15.09 -5.37 9.72
CA ARG A 66 -15.46 -4.29 10.63
C ARG A 66 -15.19 -4.69 12.07
N TYR A 67 -14.44 -3.85 12.79
CA TYR A 67 -14.12 -3.97 14.21
C TYR A 67 -14.74 -2.79 14.94
N GLU A 68 -15.90 -3.00 15.55
CA GLU A 68 -16.63 -1.95 16.25
C GLU A 68 -16.03 -1.69 17.63
N ALA A 69 -15.74 -0.43 17.92
CA ALA A 69 -15.43 0.00 19.27
C ALA A 69 -16.72 0.10 20.09
N GLN A 70 -16.67 -0.25 21.37
CA GLN A 70 -17.84 -0.18 22.25
C GLN A 70 -18.32 1.26 22.48
N ASP A 71 -17.39 2.22 22.55
CA ASP A 71 -17.65 3.67 22.67
C ASP A 71 -16.73 4.41 21.67
N PRO A 72 -17.15 4.53 20.40
CA PRO A 72 -16.27 5.03 19.35
C PRO A 72 -16.01 6.53 19.53
N ARG A 73 -14.74 6.92 19.56
CA ARG A 73 -14.25 8.30 19.59
C ARG A 73 -13.56 8.71 18.30
N ALA A 74 -13.26 7.76 17.44
CA ALA A 74 -12.67 7.93 16.11
C ALA A 74 -13.01 6.72 15.24
N ALA A 75 -12.77 6.83 13.94
CA ALA A 75 -12.78 5.71 13.01
C ALA A 75 -11.47 5.63 12.25
N ALA A 76 -11.13 4.45 11.71
CA ALA A 76 -9.95 4.24 10.91
C ALA A 76 -10.23 3.30 9.73
N LEU A 77 -9.69 3.64 8.56
CA LEU A 77 -9.59 2.76 7.40
C LEU A 77 -8.18 2.18 7.32
N LEU A 78 -8.07 0.84 7.32
CA LEU A 78 -6.79 0.12 7.24
C LEU A 78 -6.56 -0.45 5.84
N LEU A 79 -5.38 -0.17 5.29
CA LEU A 79 -4.88 -0.70 4.03
C LEU A 79 -3.71 -1.66 4.30
N HIS A 80 -3.86 -2.92 3.89
CA HIS A 80 -2.87 -3.97 4.11
C HIS A 80 -1.64 -3.84 3.19
N GLY A 81 -0.57 -4.56 3.50
CA GLY A 81 0.65 -4.65 2.69
C GLY A 81 0.48 -5.46 1.41
N SER A 82 1.53 -5.46 0.56
CA SER A 82 1.54 -6.19 -0.71
C SER A 82 1.23 -7.68 -0.53
N SER A 83 0.51 -8.24 -1.50
CA SER A 83 0.12 -9.65 -1.54
C SER A 83 -0.92 -10.09 -0.49
N ALA A 84 -1.06 -9.38 0.64
CA ALA A 84 -1.93 -9.71 1.76
C ALA A 84 -3.43 -9.40 1.49
N ASP A 85 -4.25 -9.52 2.52
CA ASP A 85 -5.65 -9.13 2.58
C ASP A 85 -5.98 -8.53 3.96
N SER A 86 -7.25 -8.21 4.22
CA SER A 86 -7.72 -7.65 5.50
C SER A 86 -7.40 -8.50 6.72
N GLN A 87 -7.21 -9.81 6.57
CA GLN A 87 -6.83 -10.72 7.65
C GLN A 87 -5.49 -10.32 8.29
N SER A 88 -4.53 -9.86 7.48
CA SER A 88 -3.22 -9.44 7.97
C SER A 88 -3.27 -8.25 8.91
N MET A 89 -4.35 -7.46 8.85
CA MET A 89 -4.56 -6.29 9.69
C MET A 89 -5.35 -6.60 10.97
N HIS A 90 -5.76 -7.86 11.18
CA HIS A 90 -6.59 -8.26 12.33
C HIS A 90 -6.03 -7.83 13.69
N PRO A 91 -4.74 -8.07 14.03
CA PRO A 91 -4.22 -7.68 15.34
C PRO A 91 -4.26 -6.16 15.56
N LEU A 92 -3.89 -5.38 14.55
CA LEU A 92 -3.95 -3.92 14.61
C LEU A 92 -5.41 -3.45 14.75
N ALA A 93 -6.32 -3.96 13.91
CA ALA A 93 -7.72 -3.56 13.95
C ALA A 93 -8.39 -3.87 15.30
N LEU A 94 -8.07 -5.04 15.88
CA LEU A 94 -8.58 -5.43 17.19
C LEU A 94 -8.06 -4.50 18.30
N ALA A 95 -6.77 -4.16 18.29
CA ALA A 95 -6.16 -3.25 19.25
C ALA A 95 -6.76 -1.83 19.16
N LEU A 96 -6.97 -1.34 17.93
CA LEU A 96 -7.62 -0.04 17.69
C LEU A 96 -9.05 -0.02 18.19
N ALA A 97 -9.84 -1.06 17.92
CA ALA A 97 -11.22 -1.18 18.43
C ALA A 97 -11.26 -1.17 19.96
N ALA A 98 -10.35 -1.90 20.61
CA ALA A 98 -10.22 -1.90 22.07
C ALA A 98 -9.82 -0.51 22.63
N SER A 99 -9.14 0.33 21.85
CA SER A 99 -8.77 1.69 22.22
C SER A 99 -9.84 2.76 21.94
N GLY A 100 -11.03 2.35 21.45
CA GLY A 100 -12.13 3.26 21.12
C GLY A 100 -12.10 3.81 19.69
N VAL A 101 -11.46 3.10 18.74
CA VAL A 101 -11.43 3.45 17.31
C VAL A 101 -12.18 2.39 16.52
N SER A 102 -13.36 2.72 15.98
CA SER A 102 -14.05 1.80 15.05
C SER A 102 -13.23 1.64 13.77
N THR A 103 -12.88 0.40 13.44
CA THR A 103 -11.86 0.13 12.44
C THR A 103 -12.39 -0.73 11.30
N TYR A 104 -12.04 -0.36 10.08
CA TYR A 104 -12.41 -1.04 8.85
C TYR A 104 -11.14 -1.48 8.12
N ALA A 105 -10.91 -2.79 8.03
CA ALA A 105 -9.80 -3.36 7.27
C ALA A 105 -10.33 -3.87 5.93
N ILE A 106 -9.98 -3.21 4.83
CA ILE A 106 -10.44 -3.62 3.49
C ILE A 106 -9.49 -4.63 2.85
N ASP A 107 -10.05 -5.51 2.02
CA ASP A 107 -9.28 -6.19 0.99
C ASP A 107 -9.11 -5.18 -0.15
N ILE A 108 -7.90 -4.65 -0.33
CA ILE A 108 -7.61 -3.72 -1.44
C ILE A 108 -7.96 -4.42 -2.76
N ARG A 109 -8.62 -3.71 -3.72
CA ARG A 109 -8.96 -4.29 -5.03
C ARG A 109 -7.76 -5.04 -5.64
N GLY A 110 -8.03 -6.22 -6.18
CA GLY A 110 -7.00 -7.15 -6.65
C GLY A 110 -6.47 -8.11 -5.59
N HIS A 111 -6.99 -8.03 -4.35
CA HIS A 111 -6.61 -8.88 -3.22
C HIS A 111 -7.83 -9.52 -2.55
N GLY A 112 -7.59 -10.56 -1.77
CA GLY A 112 -8.61 -11.21 -0.97
C GLY A 112 -9.86 -11.54 -1.78
N ALA A 113 -11.01 -10.98 -1.37
CA ALA A 113 -12.30 -11.13 -2.02
C ALA A 113 -12.72 -9.91 -2.86
N SER A 114 -11.85 -8.92 -3.08
CA SER A 114 -12.14 -7.68 -3.81
C SER A 114 -11.65 -7.74 -5.26
N GLY A 115 -12.57 -7.99 -6.20
CA GLY A 115 -12.30 -7.96 -7.63
C GLY A 115 -11.44 -9.12 -8.15
N LEU A 116 -10.78 -8.90 -9.29
CA LEU A 116 -9.92 -9.90 -9.93
C LEU A 116 -8.55 -9.92 -9.26
N ARG A 117 -8.18 -11.08 -8.71
CA ARG A 117 -6.91 -11.23 -7.99
C ARG A 117 -5.69 -10.85 -8.83
N GLY A 118 -4.86 -9.97 -8.31
CA GLY A 118 -3.62 -9.51 -8.93
C GLY A 118 -3.79 -8.46 -10.02
N ASP A 119 -5.02 -7.98 -10.24
CA ASP A 119 -5.30 -7.01 -11.32
C ASP A 119 -6.40 -6.00 -10.94
N VAL A 120 -6.45 -4.88 -11.66
CA VAL A 120 -7.44 -3.81 -11.55
C VAL A 120 -7.87 -3.38 -12.95
N ALA A 121 -8.92 -2.57 -13.10
CA ALA A 121 -9.39 -2.15 -14.42
C ALA A 121 -8.48 -1.07 -15.04
N HIS A 122 -7.98 -0.14 -14.22
CA HIS A 122 -7.09 0.95 -14.65
C HIS A 122 -6.15 1.38 -13.53
N ILE A 123 -5.08 2.09 -13.90
CA ILE A 123 -4.15 2.71 -12.93
C ILE A 123 -4.91 3.76 -12.12
N GLY A 124 -4.73 3.74 -10.79
CA GLY A 124 -5.38 4.65 -9.86
C GLY A 124 -6.67 4.11 -9.24
N GLN A 125 -7.29 3.06 -9.80
CA GLN A 125 -8.56 2.52 -9.32
C GLN A 125 -8.56 2.18 -7.82
N PRO A 126 -7.53 1.57 -7.19
CA PRO A 126 -7.51 1.35 -5.74
C PRO A 126 -7.58 2.63 -4.90
N ALA A 127 -7.08 3.78 -5.40
CA ALA A 127 -7.22 5.06 -4.71
C ALA A 127 -8.66 5.59 -4.79
N GLU A 128 -9.34 5.38 -5.91
CA GLU A 128 -10.77 5.68 -6.06
C GLU A 128 -11.63 4.82 -5.11
N ASP A 129 -11.28 3.54 -4.91
CA ASP A 129 -11.94 2.67 -3.93
C ASP A 129 -11.74 3.15 -2.48
N VAL A 130 -10.56 3.70 -2.16
CA VAL A 130 -10.29 4.32 -0.85
C VAL A 130 -11.23 5.52 -0.64
N GLU A 131 -11.42 6.37 -1.65
CA GLU A 131 -12.36 7.49 -1.59
C GLU A 131 -13.79 7.02 -1.34
N ASP A 132 -14.27 6.04 -2.13
CA ASP A 132 -15.62 5.48 -1.99
C ASP A 132 -15.82 4.89 -0.58
N PHE A 133 -14.82 4.18 -0.05
CA PHE A 133 -14.91 3.56 1.26
C PHE A 133 -14.87 4.60 2.40
N LEU A 134 -14.05 5.64 2.28
CA LEU A 134 -14.02 6.75 3.24
C LEU A 134 -15.39 7.44 3.31
N ALA A 135 -16.05 7.64 2.16
CA ALA A 135 -17.40 8.20 2.12
C ALA A 135 -18.42 7.31 2.86
N VAL A 136 -18.29 5.97 2.77
CA VAL A 136 -19.12 5.03 3.53
C VAL A 136 -18.91 5.19 5.04
N ILE A 137 -17.65 5.27 5.52
CA ILE A 137 -17.34 5.44 6.95
C ILE A 137 -17.90 6.78 7.46
N GLN A 138 -17.62 7.87 6.75
CA GLN A 138 -18.07 9.23 7.11
C GLN A 138 -19.60 9.35 7.11
N GLY A 139 -20.28 8.63 6.21
CA GLY A 139 -21.75 8.57 6.14
C GLY A 139 -22.39 7.83 7.33
N GLN A 140 -21.69 6.88 7.97
CA GLN A 140 -22.21 6.12 9.12
C GLN A 140 -22.21 6.98 10.41
N ASP A 141 -21.15 7.69 10.71
CA ASP A 141 -21.10 8.68 11.80
C ASP A 141 -20.22 9.88 11.40
N PRO A 142 -20.83 10.94 10.86
CA PRO A 142 -20.12 12.13 10.40
C PRO A 142 -19.39 12.92 11.52
N ARG A 143 -19.62 12.57 12.77
CA ARG A 143 -18.97 13.25 13.92
C ARG A 143 -17.62 12.62 14.26
N LEU A 144 -17.35 11.41 13.82
CA LEU A 144 -16.11 10.73 14.13
C LEU A 144 -14.98 11.22 13.20
N PRO A 145 -13.84 11.64 13.75
CA PRO A 145 -12.65 11.86 12.92
C PRO A 145 -12.19 10.53 12.33
N VAL A 146 -11.92 10.52 11.01
CA VAL A 146 -11.49 9.32 10.29
C VAL A 146 -10.01 9.42 9.98
N SER A 147 -9.22 8.42 10.37
CA SER A 147 -7.81 8.29 9.96
C SER A 147 -7.66 7.25 8.85
N LEU A 148 -6.79 7.55 7.88
CA LEU A 148 -6.37 6.59 6.86
C LEU A 148 -5.02 6.00 7.28
N ILE A 149 -4.96 4.68 7.45
CA ILE A 149 -3.78 3.96 7.93
C ILE A 149 -3.34 2.96 6.87
N GLY A 150 -2.12 3.08 6.36
CA GLY A 150 -1.58 2.15 5.37
C GLY A 150 -0.28 1.50 5.83
N PHE A 151 -0.22 0.16 5.74
CA PHE A 151 0.98 -0.62 6.03
C PHE A 151 1.71 -1.01 4.76
N SER A 152 3.04 -0.83 4.73
CA SER A 152 3.89 -1.27 3.61
C SER A 152 3.42 -0.67 2.26
N SER A 153 3.09 -1.47 1.25
CA SER A 153 2.50 -0.99 -0.01
C SER A 153 1.11 -0.37 0.18
N GLY A 154 0.34 -0.79 1.20
CA GLY A 154 -0.87 -0.08 1.62
C GLY A 154 -0.60 1.34 2.11
N GLY A 155 0.60 1.58 2.70
CA GLY A 155 1.09 2.94 3.00
C GLY A 155 1.38 3.75 1.74
N GLY A 156 1.92 3.11 0.69
CA GLY A 156 2.08 3.73 -0.62
C GLY A 156 0.73 4.10 -1.25
N LEU A 157 -0.25 3.20 -1.20
CA LEU A 157 -1.62 3.48 -1.66
C LEU A 157 -2.29 4.59 -0.84
N ALA A 158 -2.12 4.60 0.49
CA ALA A 158 -2.65 5.66 1.34
C ALA A 158 -2.08 7.04 0.97
N LEU A 159 -0.77 7.10 0.68
CA LEU A 159 -0.13 8.32 0.21
C LEU A 159 -0.62 8.71 -1.19
N ASN A 160 -0.77 7.75 -2.13
CA ASN A 160 -1.37 8.01 -3.43
C ASN A 160 -2.78 8.59 -3.29
N ALA A 161 -3.64 7.96 -2.49
CA ALA A 161 -5.01 8.43 -2.28
C ALA A 161 -5.04 9.86 -1.69
N ALA A 162 -4.25 10.13 -0.65
CA ALA A 162 -4.20 11.45 -0.03
C ALA A 162 -3.62 12.52 -0.97
N GLY A 163 -2.49 12.23 -1.64
CA GLY A 163 -1.82 13.18 -2.53
C GLY A 163 -2.53 13.43 -3.86
N GLN A 164 -3.42 12.52 -4.29
CA GLN A 164 -4.24 12.66 -5.51
C GLN A 164 -5.66 13.20 -5.23
N GLY A 165 -5.99 13.48 -3.95
CA GLY A 165 -7.29 14.02 -3.57
C GLY A 165 -8.39 12.97 -3.37
N HIS A 166 -8.06 11.68 -3.31
CA HIS A 166 -8.97 10.57 -3.05
C HIS A 166 -9.14 10.22 -1.55
N ALA A 167 -8.62 11.06 -0.66
CA ALA A 167 -8.82 10.93 0.78
C ALA A 167 -9.20 12.28 1.40
N PRO A 168 -10.34 12.86 1.00
CA PRO A 168 -10.77 14.14 1.54
C PRO A 168 -11.17 14.02 3.01
N ASP A 169 -10.97 15.09 3.76
CA ASP A 169 -11.48 15.28 5.13
C ASP A 169 -11.01 14.20 6.13
N ILE A 170 -9.91 13.50 5.86
CA ILE A 170 -9.32 12.62 6.86
C ILE A 170 -8.63 13.44 7.97
N ALA A 171 -8.80 12.98 9.21
CA ALA A 171 -8.21 13.65 10.37
C ALA A 171 -6.69 13.44 10.46
N ARG A 172 -6.18 12.33 9.91
CA ARG A 172 -4.75 12.00 9.87
C ARG A 172 -4.44 10.93 8.82
N LEU A 173 -3.31 11.08 8.14
CA LEU A 173 -2.68 10.04 7.33
C LEU A 173 -1.59 9.37 8.17
N ILE A 174 -1.75 8.06 8.44
CA ILE A 174 -0.80 7.26 9.23
C ILE A 174 -0.14 6.24 8.32
N LEU A 175 1.16 6.37 8.14
CA LEU A 175 1.99 5.52 7.29
C LEU A 175 2.82 4.58 8.17
N VAL A 176 2.58 3.28 8.06
CA VAL A 176 3.25 2.26 8.88
C VAL A 176 4.22 1.48 8.01
N SER A 177 5.52 1.64 8.24
CA SER A 177 6.62 1.08 7.41
C SER A 177 6.32 1.20 5.91
N PRO A 178 6.00 2.41 5.38
CA PRO A 178 5.39 2.55 4.06
C PRO A 178 6.38 2.32 2.91
N MET A 179 5.88 1.78 1.79
CA MET A 179 6.53 1.88 0.49
C MET A 179 6.34 3.30 -0.05
N LEU A 180 7.37 4.12 0.00
CA LEU A 180 7.32 5.51 -0.48
C LEU A 180 7.75 5.68 -1.95
N GLY A 181 7.76 4.60 -2.73
CA GLY A 181 8.18 4.60 -4.13
C GLY A 181 9.59 4.03 -4.32
N VAL A 182 9.84 3.52 -5.53
CA VAL A 182 11.11 2.83 -5.85
C VAL A 182 12.33 3.76 -5.84
N ASN A 183 12.13 5.07 -6.03
CA ASN A 183 13.18 6.09 -6.03
C ASN A 183 13.34 6.79 -4.67
N ALA A 184 12.47 6.51 -3.69
CA ALA A 184 12.57 7.09 -2.37
C ALA A 184 13.84 6.60 -1.66
N LYS A 185 14.43 7.43 -0.80
CA LYS A 185 15.65 7.05 -0.05
C LYS A 185 15.42 5.82 0.83
N SER A 186 14.23 5.62 1.37
CA SER A 186 13.87 4.42 2.12
C SER A 186 13.93 3.12 1.28
N SER A 187 13.86 3.22 -0.05
CA SER A 187 13.97 2.07 -0.97
C SER A 187 15.35 1.94 -1.61
N THR A 188 16.15 3.01 -1.64
CA THR A 188 17.44 3.07 -2.36
C THR A 188 18.67 3.17 -1.46
N ALA A 189 18.52 3.58 -0.20
CA ALA A 189 19.61 3.64 0.76
C ALA A 189 20.03 2.22 1.20
N ASP A 190 21.29 2.08 1.61
CA ASP A 190 21.75 0.86 2.25
C ASP A 190 20.89 0.54 3.46
N ASN A 191 20.33 -0.67 3.49
CA ASN A 191 19.58 -1.15 4.64
C ASN A 191 20.45 -2.13 5.44
N PRO A 192 20.96 -1.73 6.62
CA PRO A 192 21.81 -2.60 7.45
C PRO A 192 21.07 -3.82 8.01
N ASN A 193 19.74 -3.81 7.95
CA ASN A 193 18.88 -4.91 8.38
C ASN A 193 18.36 -5.73 7.22
N ALA A 194 18.74 -5.42 5.96
CA ALA A 194 18.20 -6.08 4.78
C ALA A 194 18.26 -7.61 4.90
N ALA A 195 17.16 -8.27 4.61
CA ALA A 195 17.11 -9.72 4.56
C ALA A 195 17.97 -10.26 3.40
N GLU A 196 18.50 -11.47 3.54
CA GLU A 196 19.29 -12.14 2.50
C GLU A 196 18.49 -12.38 1.21
N ARG A 197 17.16 -12.44 1.30
CA ARG A 197 16.24 -12.68 0.21
C ARG A 197 15.21 -11.56 0.11
N ALA A 198 14.74 -11.29 -1.10
CA ALA A 198 13.70 -10.30 -1.33
C ALA A 198 12.29 -10.91 -1.12
N TRP A 199 11.34 -10.09 -0.64
CA TRP A 199 9.92 -10.40 -0.65
C TRP A 199 9.32 -10.33 -2.06
N ALA A 200 9.77 -9.36 -2.87
CA ALA A 200 9.22 -9.02 -4.17
C ALA A 200 10.25 -9.13 -5.29
N TYR A 201 9.86 -9.69 -6.41
CA TYR A 201 10.69 -9.95 -7.59
C TYR A 201 10.08 -9.25 -8.82
N PRO A 202 10.40 -7.95 -9.04
CA PRO A 202 9.88 -7.20 -10.17
C PRO A 202 10.56 -7.60 -11.47
N ASP A 203 9.75 -7.72 -12.54
CA ASP A 203 10.22 -7.86 -13.92
C ASP A 203 10.55 -6.47 -14.48
N ILE A 204 11.75 -5.99 -14.19
CA ILE A 204 12.19 -4.63 -14.56
C ILE A 204 12.10 -4.38 -16.07
N PRO A 205 12.55 -5.30 -16.97
CA PRO A 205 12.40 -5.09 -18.40
C PRO A 205 10.95 -4.84 -18.82
N ARG A 206 10.02 -5.66 -18.36
CA ARG A 206 8.59 -5.52 -18.70
C ARG A 206 7.98 -4.26 -18.09
N ILE A 207 8.32 -3.91 -16.86
CA ILE A 207 7.89 -2.64 -16.24
C ILE A 207 8.32 -1.46 -17.10
N ILE A 208 9.59 -1.42 -17.54
CA ILE A 208 10.10 -0.35 -18.39
C ILE A 208 9.35 -0.32 -19.72
N GLY A 209 9.17 -1.48 -20.38
CA GLY A 209 8.47 -1.58 -21.65
C GLY A 209 7.03 -1.06 -21.59
N LEU A 210 6.27 -1.46 -20.55
CA LEU A 210 4.90 -1.01 -20.34
C LEU A 210 4.82 0.47 -19.95
N SER A 211 5.74 0.95 -19.11
CA SER A 211 5.81 2.38 -18.75
C SER A 211 6.10 3.26 -19.97
N ILE A 212 6.94 2.82 -20.91
CA ILE A 212 7.16 3.51 -22.18
C ILE A 212 5.86 3.57 -22.99
N LEU A 213 5.12 2.46 -23.13
CA LEU A 213 3.82 2.45 -23.81
C LEU A 213 2.82 3.41 -23.15
N ASN A 214 2.76 3.44 -21.83
CA ASN A 214 1.89 4.34 -21.08
C ASN A 214 2.24 5.81 -21.32
N GLY A 215 3.51 6.14 -21.44
CA GLY A 215 3.97 7.48 -21.84
C GLY A 215 3.46 7.95 -23.21
N PHE A 216 3.09 7.01 -24.09
CA PHE A 216 2.41 7.27 -25.37
C PHE A 216 0.89 7.11 -25.30
N GLY A 217 0.32 6.91 -24.12
CA GLY A 217 -1.14 6.73 -23.91
C GLY A 217 -1.67 5.34 -24.29
N PHE A 218 -0.81 4.32 -24.46
CA PHE A 218 -1.23 2.97 -24.75
C PHE A 218 -1.25 2.09 -23.48
N HIS A 219 -2.46 1.78 -23.00
CA HIS A 219 -2.72 1.03 -21.76
C HIS A 219 -3.21 -0.40 -21.98
N GLY A 220 -3.32 -0.85 -23.23
CA GLY A 220 -3.92 -2.15 -23.58
C GLY A 220 -3.19 -3.38 -23.05
N LEU A 221 -1.92 -3.23 -22.64
CA LEU A 221 -1.10 -4.31 -22.09
C LEU A 221 -0.84 -4.20 -20.57
N ASP A 222 -1.42 -3.23 -19.89
CA ASP A 222 -1.19 -3.00 -18.46
C ASP A 222 -1.69 -4.13 -17.54
N HIS A 223 -2.49 -5.04 -18.05
CA HIS A 223 -2.93 -6.27 -17.38
C HIS A 223 -1.82 -7.32 -17.27
N LEU A 224 -0.70 -7.15 -17.99
CA LEU A 224 0.40 -8.13 -17.96
C LEU A 224 1.07 -8.19 -16.58
N PRO A 225 1.44 -9.39 -16.11
CA PRO A 225 2.11 -9.58 -14.83
C PRO A 225 3.52 -9.00 -14.86
N VAL A 226 3.91 -8.26 -13.81
CA VAL A 226 5.21 -7.57 -13.74
C VAL A 226 5.95 -7.76 -12.42
N ILE A 227 5.33 -8.37 -11.42
CA ILE A 227 5.99 -8.64 -10.14
C ILE A 227 5.45 -9.93 -9.54
N VAL A 228 6.34 -10.72 -8.96
CA VAL A 228 6.02 -11.95 -8.23
C VAL A 228 6.48 -11.80 -6.79
N PHE A 229 5.64 -12.22 -5.85
CA PHE A 229 5.95 -12.17 -4.42
C PHE A 229 6.32 -13.56 -3.88
N ALA A 230 7.22 -13.59 -2.89
CA ALA A 230 7.62 -14.80 -2.17
C ALA A 230 6.53 -15.28 -1.18
N ALA A 231 5.28 -15.33 -1.66
CA ALA A 231 4.07 -15.58 -0.88
C ALA A 231 3.78 -17.06 -0.63
N GLY A 232 4.51 -17.98 -1.29
CA GLY A 232 4.22 -19.41 -1.21
C GLY A 232 2.88 -19.78 -1.85
N ASP A 233 2.28 -20.88 -1.37
CA ASP A 233 0.99 -21.42 -1.87
C ASP A 233 -0.20 -21.02 -1.00
N SER A 234 -0.09 -19.95 -0.21
CA SER A 234 -1.19 -19.48 0.63
C SER A 234 -2.38 -19.02 -0.23
N PRO A 235 -3.59 -19.53 0.00
CA PRO A 235 -4.78 -19.10 -0.75
C PRO A 235 -5.18 -17.65 -0.45
N ASN A 236 -4.73 -17.11 0.69
CA ASN A 236 -5.06 -15.74 1.13
C ASN A 236 -4.11 -14.69 0.57
N LEU A 237 -2.99 -15.10 -0.05
CA LEU A 237 -2.01 -14.18 -0.60
C LEU A 237 -2.16 -14.04 -2.12
N THR A 238 -1.96 -12.83 -2.63
CA THR A 238 -1.96 -12.50 -4.06
C THR A 238 -0.53 -12.54 -4.59
N PRO A 239 -0.08 -13.62 -5.24
CA PRO A 239 1.34 -13.86 -5.50
C PRO A 239 1.89 -13.03 -6.67
N VAL A 240 1.06 -12.43 -7.49
CA VAL A 240 1.47 -11.76 -8.73
C VAL A 240 0.61 -10.50 -8.94
N TYR A 241 1.24 -9.39 -9.37
CA TYR A 241 0.51 -8.20 -9.79
C TYR A 241 0.71 -7.90 -11.27
N SER A 242 -0.35 -7.38 -11.88
CA SER A 242 -0.29 -6.69 -13.15
C SER A 242 0.48 -5.36 -13.05
N HIS A 243 0.90 -4.82 -14.19
CA HIS A 243 1.55 -3.50 -14.24
C HIS A 243 0.64 -2.41 -13.64
N ARG A 244 -0.65 -2.39 -14.01
CA ARG A 244 -1.59 -1.37 -13.51
C ARG A 244 -1.86 -1.47 -12.01
N LEU A 245 -1.89 -2.68 -11.43
CA LEU A 245 -2.00 -2.82 -9.97
C LEU A 245 -0.71 -2.38 -9.27
N LEU A 246 0.47 -2.78 -9.78
CA LEU A 246 1.75 -2.36 -9.22
C LEU A 246 1.87 -0.83 -9.20
N VAL A 247 1.58 -0.17 -10.32
CA VAL A 247 1.66 1.31 -10.43
C VAL A 247 0.64 1.98 -9.51
N SER A 248 -0.56 1.42 -9.35
CA SER A 248 -1.59 1.97 -8.47
C SER A 248 -1.22 1.90 -7.00
N MET A 249 -0.51 0.84 -6.59
CA MET A 249 -0.10 0.63 -5.19
C MET A 249 1.13 1.45 -4.78
N ASN A 250 1.97 1.86 -5.73
CA ASN A 250 3.26 2.47 -5.42
C ASN A 250 3.30 3.95 -5.84
N PRO A 251 3.74 4.86 -4.96
CA PRO A 251 3.99 6.25 -5.30
C PRO A 251 4.98 6.39 -6.45
N GLN A 252 4.61 7.15 -7.48
CA GLN A 252 5.46 7.41 -8.63
C GLN A 252 6.29 8.70 -8.44
N ASP A 253 5.73 9.69 -7.75
CA ASP A 253 6.39 10.93 -7.36
C ASP A 253 6.05 11.24 -5.89
N THR A 254 6.86 10.70 -5.00
CA THR A 254 6.67 10.79 -3.55
C THR A 254 6.65 12.22 -3.05
N ASP A 255 7.53 13.07 -3.57
CA ASP A 255 7.64 14.46 -3.12
C ASP A 255 6.39 15.26 -3.47
N SER A 256 5.87 15.09 -4.68
CA SER A 256 4.63 15.75 -5.11
C SER A 256 3.42 15.24 -4.32
N LEU A 257 3.33 13.94 -4.05
CA LEU A 257 2.24 13.35 -3.27
C LEU A 257 2.27 13.78 -1.80
N LEU A 258 3.44 13.77 -1.17
CA LEU A 258 3.61 14.29 0.20
C LEU A 258 3.20 15.76 0.29
N LYS A 259 3.64 16.57 -0.68
CA LYS A 259 3.32 18.00 -0.71
C LYS A 259 1.83 18.29 -0.92
N ALA A 260 1.14 17.43 -1.68
CA ALA A 260 -0.28 17.58 -2.00
C ALA A 260 -1.22 17.01 -0.92
N ALA A 261 -0.72 16.17 -0.02
CA ALA A 261 -1.52 15.63 1.06
C ALA A 261 -1.86 16.71 2.10
N ASP A 262 -3.15 17.04 2.24
CA ASP A 262 -3.63 18.10 3.13
C ASP A 262 -3.69 17.68 4.59
N ALA A 263 -3.89 16.39 4.86
CA ALA A 263 -4.00 15.86 6.23
C ALA A 263 -2.64 15.83 6.95
N PRO A 264 -2.60 16.02 8.28
CA PRO A 264 -1.40 15.78 9.07
C PRO A 264 -0.88 14.36 8.86
N ILE A 265 0.45 14.22 8.63
CA ILE A 265 1.10 12.94 8.37
C ILE A 265 1.84 12.47 9.62
N THR A 266 1.63 11.20 9.97
CA THR A 266 2.47 10.48 10.94
C THR A 266 3.03 9.23 10.27
N LEU A 267 4.35 9.04 10.33
CA LEU A 267 5.02 7.84 9.85
C LEU A 267 5.64 7.09 11.04
N LEU A 268 5.28 5.82 11.18
CA LEU A 268 5.83 4.92 12.19
C LEU A 268 6.48 3.72 11.50
N ALA A 269 7.71 3.38 11.88
CA ALA A 269 8.41 2.22 11.35
C ALA A 269 9.29 1.55 12.41
N GLY A 270 9.65 0.29 12.21
CA GLY A 270 10.63 -0.38 13.06
C GLY A 270 12.06 0.01 12.69
N ASP A 271 12.95 0.14 13.69
CA ASP A 271 14.37 0.43 13.43
C ASP A 271 15.14 -0.80 12.90
N LYS A 272 14.52 -1.98 12.95
CA LYS A 272 15.00 -3.26 12.41
C LYS A 272 14.25 -3.70 11.16
N ASP A 273 13.57 -2.79 10.48
CA ASP A 273 12.87 -3.09 9.24
C ASP A 273 13.83 -3.70 8.20
N GLU A 274 13.57 -4.96 7.83
CA GLU A 274 14.39 -5.73 6.91
C GLU A 274 13.99 -5.54 5.45
N VAL A 275 12.89 -4.84 5.20
CA VAL A 275 12.37 -4.56 3.85
C VAL A 275 12.81 -3.17 3.38
N PHE A 276 12.67 -2.15 4.22
CA PHE A 276 13.00 -0.78 3.89
C PHE A 276 14.10 -0.21 4.81
N ALA A 277 14.91 0.71 4.28
CA ALA A 277 15.90 1.46 5.04
C ALA A 277 15.18 2.51 5.93
N SER A 278 14.63 2.06 7.06
CA SER A 278 13.78 2.87 7.94
C SER A 278 14.45 4.15 8.44
N HIS A 279 15.77 4.16 8.62
CA HIS A 279 16.54 5.35 9.01
C HIS A 279 16.43 6.51 8.00
N ALA A 280 16.08 6.23 6.73
CA ALA A 280 15.93 7.23 5.68
C ALA A 280 14.53 7.85 5.60
N TYR A 281 13.55 7.37 6.37
CA TYR A 281 12.18 7.90 6.32
C TYR A 281 12.10 9.38 6.71
N ALA A 282 12.76 9.76 7.81
CA ALA A 282 12.73 11.15 8.28
C ALA A 282 13.28 12.11 7.22
N GLU A 283 14.40 11.78 6.57
CA GLU A 283 14.97 12.60 5.50
C GLU A 283 14.02 12.67 4.29
N THR A 284 13.42 11.55 3.89
CA THR A 284 12.49 11.49 2.76
C THR A 284 11.26 12.37 3.01
N VAL A 285 10.64 12.23 4.18
CA VAL A 285 9.37 12.91 4.48
C VAL A 285 9.59 14.40 4.79
N HIS A 286 10.60 14.72 5.61
CA HIS A 286 10.84 16.11 6.03
C HIS A 286 11.37 17.01 4.90
N ALA A 287 11.84 16.45 3.79
CA ALA A 287 12.22 17.22 2.61
C ALA A 287 11.05 18.06 2.06
N THR A 288 9.82 17.55 2.18
CA THR A 288 8.60 18.21 1.66
C THR A 288 7.56 18.50 2.74
N GLN A 289 7.53 17.70 3.80
CA GLN A 289 6.60 17.82 4.93
C GLN A 289 7.36 17.94 6.27
N PRO A 290 8.00 19.09 6.55
CA PRO A 290 8.85 19.26 7.74
C PRO A 290 8.06 19.17 9.07
N GLN A 291 6.73 19.27 9.01
CA GLN A 291 5.83 19.16 10.19
C GLN A 291 5.31 17.74 10.41
N ALA A 292 5.63 16.79 9.52
CA ALA A 292 5.19 15.40 9.69
C ALA A 292 5.90 14.75 10.89
N ASP A 293 5.15 13.97 11.65
CA ASP A 293 5.69 13.17 12.74
C ASP A 293 6.33 11.91 12.17
N VAL A 294 7.63 11.69 12.39
CA VAL A 294 8.32 10.46 11.98
C VAL A 294 8.98 9.82 13.19
N ALA A 295 8.61 8.58 13.51
CA ALA A 295 9.18 7.85 14.63
C ALA A 295 9.59 6.42 14.26
N LEU A 296 10.75 5.99 14.77
CA LEU A 296 11.23 4.62 14.67
C LEU A 296 11.06 3.91 16.00
N LEU A 297 10.40 2.76 16.00
CA LEU A 297 10.21 1.93 17.17
C LEU A 297 11.38 0.95 17.31
N PRO A 298 12.04 0.94 18.48
CA PRO A 298 13.27 0.18 18.68
C PRO A 298 13.02 -1.34 18.68
N GLY A 299 13.89 -2.08 18.01
CA GLY A 299 13.88 -3.55 17.99
C GLY A 299 12.85 -4.21 17.07
N LEU A 300 11.98 -3.44 16.40
CA LEU A 300 10.91 -3.98 15.59
C LEU A 300 11.32 -4.09 14.11
N GLY A 301 10.99 -5.25 13.50
CA GLY A 301 11.08 -5.49 12.07
C GLY A 301 9.83 -5.02 11.31
N HIS A 302 9.79 -5.29 10.00
CA HIS A 302 8.75 -4.81 9.10
C HIS A 302 7.35 -5.23 9.54
N VAL A 303 7.09 -6.53 9.60
CA VAL A 303 5.77 -7.09 9.92
C VAL A 303 5.39 -6.89 11.39
N ALA A 304 6.39 -6.82 12.30
CA ALA A 304 6.16 -6.55 13.72
C ALA A 304 5.37 -5.26 13.95
N MET A 305 5.45 -4.30 13.03
CA MET A 305 4.68 -3.05 13.12
C MET A 305 3.16 -3.24 13.11
N THR A 306 2.65 -4.39 12.66
CA THR A 306 1.20 -4.72 12.69
C THR A 306 0.84 -5.77 13.73
N LEU A 307 1.82 -6.33 14.45
CA LEU A 307 1.65 -7.46 15.36
C LEU A 307 2.09 -7.17 16.80
N ASP A 308 3.19 -6.42 16.97
CA ASP A 308 3.80 -6.21 18.28
C ASP A 308 2.96 -5.23 19.13
N PRO A 309 2.66 -5.55 20.39
CA PRO A 309 1.85 -4.69 21.26
C PRO A 309 2.37 -3.24 21.37
N ALA A 310 3.69 -3.02 21.39
CA ALA A 310 4.25 -1.67 21.47
C ALA A 310 3.99 -0.87 20.19
N ALA A 311 4.04 -1.52 19.01
CA ALA A 311 3.69 -0.88 17.75
C ALA A 311 2.19 -0.57 17.68
N LEU A 312 1.34 -1.53 18.09
CA LEU A 312 -0.12 -1.35 18.11
C LEU A 312 -0.53 -0.19 19.01
N GLU A 313 0.08 -0.08 20.20
CA GLU A 313 -0.14 1.03 21.14
C GLU A 313 0.33 2.36 20.54
N ALA A 314 1.53 2.41 19.94
CA ALA A 314 2.06 3.60 19.30
C ALA A 314 1.17 4.10 18.15
N ILE A 315 0.64 3.19 17.32
CA ILE A 315 -0.31 3.54 16.25
C ILE A 315 -1.62 4.06 16.85
N ALA A 316 -2.16 3.40 17.87
CA ALA A 316 -3.39 3.84 18.53
C ALA A 316 -3.26 5.23 19.20
N ALA A 317 -2.08 5.56 19.72
CA ALA A 317 -1.80 6.81 20.40
C ALA A 317 -1.79 8.03 19.47
N VAL A 318 -1.48 7.86 18.18
CA VAL A 318 -1.42 8.96 17.22
C VAL A 318 -2.74 9.22 16.48
N ILE A 319 -3.78 8.43 16.73
CA ILE A 319 -5.12 8.62 16.12
C ILE A 319 -5.86 9.76 16.83
N PRO A 320 -6.25 10.84 16.10
CA PRO A 320 -7.04 11.94 16.67
C PRO A 320 -8.41 11.46 17.14
N ARG A 321 -8.87 11.97 18.30
CA ARG A 321 -10.18 11.66 18.90
C ARG A 321 -11.00 12.92 19.09
N ASN A 322 -12.32 12.79 19.12
CA ASN A 322 -13.26 13.92 19.23
C ASN A 322 -12.93 14.95 20.34
N ALA A 323 -12.44 14.50 21.49
CA ALA A 323 -12.05 15.39 22.59
C ALA A 323 -10.82 16.26 22.27
N GLU A 324 -9.95 15.83 21.34
CA GLU A 324 -8.71 16.53 20.97
C GLU A 324 -8.94 17.54 19.83
N LEU A 325 -9.92 17.30 18.96
CA LEU A 325 -10.27 18.22 17.87
C LEU A 325 -11.02 19.45 18.33
N ALA A 326 -11.75 19.36 19.45
CA ALA A 326 -12.47 20.49 20.04
C ALA A 326 -11.56 21.53 20.73
N LEU A 327 -10.26 21.23 20.88
CA LEU A 327 -9.26 22.08 21.55
C LEU A 327 -8.28 22.79 20.57
N ARG A 328 -8.45 22.57 19.26
CA ARG A 328 -7.69 23.23 18.19
C ARG A 328 -8.55 24.20 17.40
#